data_38a080552608e7570c12f0b1fb12d406
#
_entry.id   38a080552608e7570c12f0b1fb12d406
#
_cell.length_a   1.000
_cell.length_b   1.000
_cell.length_c   1.000
_cell.angle_alpha   90.00
_cell.angle_beta   90.00
_cell.angle_gamma   90.00
#
_symmetry.space_group_name_H-M   'P 1'
#
loop_
_entity.id
_entity.type
_entity.pdbx_description
1 polymer ?
#
loop_
_entity_poly.entity_id
_entity_poly.type
_entity_poly.pdbx_seq_one_letter_code
_entity_poly.pdbx_strand_id
1 'polypeptide(L)' 'MQDRRSEFERIKAVLAEADADEPLSAREIVALLEAHGEDVGSAHRVATILGRHAEHGNVEVIREQPYQYRILEQSNVSN' A
#
# COMPACT_ATOMS: atom_id res chain seq x y z
N MET A 1 6.83 4.31 22.82
CA MET A 1 6.85 5.32 21.81
C MET A 1 5.84 5.03 20.77
N GLN A 2 5.11 6.03 20.34
CA GLN A 2 4.10 5.80 19.41
C GLN A 2 4.58 5.90 18.02
N ASP A 3 4.11 5.05 17.16
CA ASP A 3 4.43 5.07 15.77
C ASP A 3 3.58 6.15 15.13
N ARG A 4 4.18 7.20 14.62
CA ARG A 4 3.46 8.28 14.04
C ARG A 4 3.30 8.18 12.56
N ARG A 5 3.69 7.09 11.96
CA ARG A 5 3.53 6.91 10.54
C ARG A 5 2.05 6.72 10.23
N SER A 6 1.61 7.24 9.12
CA SER A 6 0.24 7.06 8.69
C SER A 6 0.05 5.61 8.25
N GLU A 7 -1.19 5.24 8.05
CA GLU A 7 -1.48 3.91 7.58
C GLU A 7 -0.85 3.66 6.21
N PHE A 8 -0.87 4.67 5.36
CA PHE A 8 -0.26 4.54 4.04
C PHE A 8 1.24 4.30 4.17
N GLU A 9 1.88 4.98 5.08
CA GLU A 9 3.32 4.80 5.26
C GLU A 9 3.64 3.40 5.75
N ARG A 10 2.80 2.84 6.59
CA ARG A 10 3.01 1.47 7.06
C ARG A 10 2.83 0.49 5.92
N ILE A 11 1.82 0.70 5.09
CA ILE A 11 1.61 -0.15 3.93
C ILE A 11 2.82 -0.08 3.02
N LYS A 12 3.32 1.12 2.76
CA LYS A 12 4.47 1.31 1.90
C LYS A 12 5.69 0.58 2.44
N ALA A 13 5.91 0.69 3.73
CA ALA A 13 7.08 0.06 4.34
C ALA A 13 7.03 -1.45 4.23
N VAL A 14 5.87 -2.04 4.45
CA VAL A 14 5.73 -3.48 4.37
C VAL A 14 5.92 -3.95 2.93
N LEU A 15 5.36 -3.24 1.97
CA LEU A 15 5.52 -3.65 0.58
C LEU A 15 6.98 -3.54 0.14
N ALA A 16 7.68 -2.55 0.64
CA ALA A 16 9.09 -2.40 0.32
C ALA A 16 9.91 -3.53 0.95
N GLU A 17 9.60 -3.90 2.17
CA GLU A 17 10.31 -4.97 2.82
C GLU A 17 10.03 -6.30 2.19
N ALA A 18 8.83 -6.49 1.67
CA ALA A 18 8.46 -7.73 1.02
C ALA A 18 8.96 -7.78 -0.41
N ASP A 19 9.58 -6.71 -0.89
CA ASP A 19 10.13 -6.67 -2.23
C ASP A 19 9.01 -6.88 -3.24
N ALA A 20 7.87 -6.31 -2.99
CA ALA A 20 6.70 -6.51 -3.81
C ALA A 20 6.75 -5.62 -5.04
N ASP A 21 7.30 -6.11 -6.11
CA ASP A 21 7.42 -5.38 -7.32
C ASP A 21 6.18 -5.43 -8.14
N GLU A 22 5.34 -6.40 -7.93
CA GLU A 22 4.15 -6.59 -8.74
C GLU A 22 2.96 -6.02 -8.06
N PRO A 23 1.93 -5.62 -8.80
CA PRO A 23 0.72 -5.12 -8.17
C PRO A 23 0.05 -6.20 -7.34
N LEU A 24 -0.53 -5.81 -6.23
CA LEU A 24 -1.18 -6.75 -5.33
C LEU A 24 -2.60 -6.30 -5.05
N SER A 25 -3.49 -7.24 -4.85
CA SER A 25 -4.86 -6.92 -4.47
C SER A 25 -4.88 -6.45 -3.02
N ALA A 26 -5.95 -5.81 -2.61
CA ALA A 26 -6.08 -5.36 -1.24
C ALA A 26 -6.00 -6.51 -0.26
N ARG A 27 -6.56 -7.68 -0.61
CA ARG A 27 -6.48 -8.83 0.24
C ARG A 27 -5.08 -9.33 0.41
N GLU A 28 -4.32 -9.31 -0.68
CA GLU A 28 -2.93 -9.74 -0.64
C GLU A 28 -2.12 -8.79 0.22
N ILE A 29 -2.43 -7.50 0.14
CA ILE A 29 -1.74 -6.52 0.94
C ILE A 29 -2.04 -6.72 2.42
N VAL A 30 -3.30 -7.00 2.75
CA VAL A 30 -3.66 -7.27 4.14
C VAL A 30 -2.89 -8.47 4.67
N ALA A 31 -2.77 -9.51 3.87
CA ALA A 31 -2.05 -10.70 4.29
C ALA A 31 -0.59 -10.38 4.56
N LEU A 32 0.03 -9.54 3.73
CA LEU A 32 1.40 -9.15 3.97
C LEU A 32 1.52 -8.29 5.21
N LEU A 33 0.59 -7.40 5.44
CA LEU A 33 0.62 -6.56 6.63
C LEU A 33 0.53 -7.43 7.88
N GLU A 34 -0.33 -8.40 7.87
CA GLU A 34 -0.47 -9.28 9.01
C GLU A 34 0.78 -10.10 9.23
N ALA A 35 1.40 -10.55 8.16
CA ALA A 35 2.63 -11.32 8.28
C ALA A 35 3.77 -10.49 8.86
N HIS A 36 3.71 -9.18 8.71
CA HIS A 36 4.73 -8.29 9.23
C HIS A 36 4.31 -7.64 10.56
N GLY A 37 3.23 -8.10 11.15
CA GLY A 37 2.81 -7.60 12.45
C GLY A 37 2.12 -6.26 12.41
N GLU A 38 1.64 -5.83 11.24
CA GLU A 38 0.94 -4.56 11.14
C GLU A 38 -0.55 -4.80 11.06
N ASP A 39 -1.32 -3.93 11.61
CA ASP A 39 -2.76 -4.07 11.60
C ASP A 39 -3.34 -2.78 11.07
N VAL A 40 -3.76 -2.77 9.84
CA VAL A 40 -4.32 -1.59 9.22
C VAL A 40 -5.80 -1.78 8.95
N GLY A 41 -6.35 -2.88 9.39
CA GLY A 41 -7.77 -3.13 9.24
C GLY A 41 -8.06 -4.08 8.11
N SER A 42 -9.17 -3.88 7.44
CA SER A 42 -9.63 -4.83 6.44
C SER A 42 -9.13 -4.49 5.07
N ALA A 43 -9.40 -5.38 4.12
CA ALA A 43 -9.09 -5.14 2.73
C ALA A 43 -9.83 -3.90 2.22
N HIS A 44 -11.05 -3.69 2.70
CA HIS A 44 -11.79 -2.49 2.30
C HIS A 44 -11.05 -1.23 2.74
N ARG A 45 -10.51 -1.24 3.94
CA ARG A 45 -9.77 -0.09 4.45
C ARG A 45 -8.51 0.15 3.65
N VAL A 46 -7.79 -0.91 3.32
CA VAL A 46 -6.59 -0.81 2.51
C VAL A 46 -6.94 -0.24 1.14
N ALA A 47 -8.01 -0.74 0.53
CA ALA A 47 -8.44 -0.24 -0.77
C ALA A 47 -8.80 1.23 -0.70
N THR A 48 -9.44 1.67 0.37
CA THR A 48 -9.81 3.06 0.53
C THR A 48 -8.57 3.94 0.65
N ILE A 49 -7.61 3.53 1.45
CA ILE A 49 -6.38 4.28 1.63
C ILE A 49 -5.62 4.39 0.33
N LEU A 50 -5.46 3.27 -0.36
CA LEU A 50 -4.69 3.26 -1.59
C LEU A 50 -5.40 4.02 -2.70
N GLY A 51 -6.72 3.93 -2.74
CA GLY A 51 -7.48 4.68 -3.72
C GLY A 51 -7.33 6.18 -3.55
N ARG A 52 -7.26 6.63 -2.30
CA ARG A 52 -7.08 8.02 -2.02
C ARG A 52 -5.71 8.48 -2.48
N HIS A 53 -4.70 7.69 -2.23
CA HIS A 53 -3.36 8.05 -2.65
C HIS A 53 -3.16 7.93 -4.16
N ALA A 54 -3.97 7.10 -4.81
CA ALA A 54 -3.95 7.02 -6.26
C ALA A 54 -4.38 8.34 -6.88
N GLU A 55 -5.29 9.05 -6.23
CA GLU A 55 -5.73 10.33 -6.73
C GLU A 55 -4.61 11.36 -6.67
N HIS A 56 -3.62 11.14 -5.83
CA HIS A 56 -2.49 12.04 -5.73
C HIS A 56 -1.29 11.56 -6.54
N GLY A 57 -1.46 10.49 -7.29
CA GLY A 57 -0.39 9.99 -8.13
C GLY A 57 0.64 9.13 -7.43
N ASN A 58 0.37 8.70 -6.19
CA ASN A 58 1.31 7.89 -5.43
C ASN A 58 1.08 6.40 -5.56
N VAL A 59 -0.03 6.01 -6.13
CA VAL A 59 -0.40 4.61 -6.26
C VAL A 59 -1.02 4.41 -7.62
N GLU A 60 -0.67 3.33 -8.27
CA GLU A 60 -1.29 2.94 -9.52
C GLU A 60 -2.37 1.92 -9.21
N VAL A 61 -3.55 2.08 -9.75
CA VAL A 61 -4.64 1.13 -9.58
C VAL A 61 -4.85 0.41 -10.88
N ILE A 62 -4.77 -0.92 -10.85
CA ILE A 62 -5.07 -1.75 -12.01
C ILE A 62 -6.49 -2.25 -11.82
N ARG A 63 -7.39 -1.78 -12.67
CA ARG A 63 -8.79 -2.04 -12.50
C ARG A 63 -9.21 -3.33 -13.15
N GLU A 64 -8.81 -4.41 -12.51
CA GLU A 64 -9.19 -5.72 -12.95
C GLU A 64 -9.94 -6.38 -11.83
N GLN A 65 -10.15 -7.61 -11.87
CA GLN A 65 -10.89 -8.29 -10.83
C GLN A 65 -10.04 -9.37 -10.24
N PRO A 66 -9.54 -9.15 -9.03
CA PRO A 66 -9.79 -7.97 -8.17
C PRO A 66 -8.90 -6.81 -8.55
N TYR A 67 -9.24 -5.65 -8.07
CA TYR A 67 -8.39 -4.48 -8.26
C TYR A 67 -7.05 -4.75 -7.62
N GLN A 68 -6.01 -4.28 -8.26
CA GLN A 68 -4.66 -4.43 -7.76
C GLN A 68 -4.03 -3.06 -7.64
N TYR A 69 -3.07 -2.95 -6.76
CA TYR A 69 -2.47 -1.67 -6.43
C TYR A 69 -0.95 -1.78 -6.45
N ARG A 70 -0.31 -0.77 -6.96
CA ARG A 70 1.15 -0.71 -6.97
C ARG A 70 1.57 0.65 -6.41
N ILE A 71 2.46 0.66 -5.44
CA ILE A 71 2.98 1.90 -4.90
C ILE A 71 3.99 2.46 -5.88
N LEU A 72 3.78 3.71 -6.26
CA LEU A 72 4.70 4.37 -7.15
C LEU A 72 5.76 5.08 -6.31
N GLU A 73 7.05 4.72 -6.51
CA GLU A 73 8.04 5.29 -5.76
C GLU A 73 8.38 6.60 -6.30
N GLN A 74 8.26 7.63 -5.63
CA GLN A 74 8.54 8.88 -6.04
C GLN A 74 9.86 9.18 -5.74
N SER A 75 10.71 8.94 -6.42
CA SER A 75 11.93 9.23 -6.06
C SER A 75 12.13 10.59 -6.10
N ASN A 76 11.98 11.22 -5.85
CA ASN A 76 12.12 12.38 -5.74
C ASN A 76 13.09 13.02 -6.08
N VAL A 77 13.42 13.05 -6.50
CA VAL A 77 14.23 13.54 -6.84
C VAL A 77 14.41 14.58 -7.11
N SER A 78 14.41 15.05 -7.01
CA SER A 78 14.49 16.04 -7.25
C SER A 78 15.01 16.61 -7.80
N ASN A 79 15.03 16.86 -7.98
CA ASN A 79 15.36 17.50 -8.47
C ASN A 79 15.39 18.05 -8.51
#